data_958ccf344f50df2b433a8bbda288e56c
#
_entry.id   958ccf344f50df2b433a8bbda288e56c
#
_cell.length_a   1.000
_cell.length_b   1.000
_cell.length_c   1.000
_cell.angle_alpha   90.00
_cell.angle_beta   90.00
_cell.angle_gamma   90.00
#
_symmetry.space_group_name_H-M   'P 1'
#
loop_
_entity.id
_entity.type
_entity.pdbx_description
1 polymer ?
#
loop_
_entity_poly.entity_id
_entity_poly.type
_entity_poly.pdbx_seq_one_letter_code
_entity_poly.pdbx_strand_id
1 'polypeptide(L)'
;MEYDEYGVEYKNTIILLHGGGLAPWNFREEALQLKDKYHVIIPALDGHSRSDRDFTTIESNANEIISFIDEKCSGQVLMIGGLSLGGQILVEILSRRSDICKYAIIESALVFPMRTTYALIRPAFSLCYPLIRKHWFAKLQFTSLRIRKDYFDEYYRDSSAITRENMISFLRANSAYKLKNDIEKCTAKTLILVGGRESAIMRKSAETLHMKIPDSSLEILPGYHHGDLSINHSCLYVMKAMSLISN
;
A
#
# COMPACT_ATOMS: atom_id res chain seq x y z
N MET A 1 -4.80 0.17 16.67
CA MET A 1 -4.11 -0.22 15.41
C MET A 1 -2.74 -0.81 15.75
N GLU A 2 -2.44 -2.02 15.30
CA GLU A 2 -1.14 -2.66 15.46
C GLU A 2 -0.17 -2.20 14.37
N TYR A 3 1.13 -2.09 14.68
CA TYR A 3 2.15 -1.63 13.74
C TYR A 3 3.55 -2.14 14.11
N ASP A 4 4.46 -2.16 13.14
CA ASP A 4 5.90 -2.26 13.37
C ASP A 4 6.49 -0.85 13.43
N GLU A 5 7.49 -0.66 14.29
CA GLU A 5 8.09 0.64 14.58
C GLU A 5 9.61 0.54 14.63
N TYR A 6 10.29 1.52 14.03
CA TYR A 6 11.75 1.57 13.93
C TYR A 6 12.24 3.01 14.09
N GLY A 7 13.41 3.21 14.67
CA GLY A 7 14.03 4.53 14.80
C GLY A 7 13.21 5.51 15.63
N VAL A 8 12.65 5.07 16.75
CA VAL A 8 11.72 5.81 17.61
C VAL A 8 12.30 7.11 18.18
N GLU A 9 13.63 7.24 18.22
CA GLU A 9 14.37 8.41 18.66
C GLU A 9 14.31 9.59 17.70
N TYR A 10 13.90 9.38 16.45
CA TYR A 10 13.86 10.43 15.43
C TYR A 10 12.49 11.11 15.37
N LYS A 11 12.49 12.42 15.14
CA LYS A 11 11.26 13.25 15.09
C LYS A 11 10.52 13.16 13.74
N ASN A 12 11.27 12.93 12.66
CA ASN A 12 10.71 12.88 11.30
C ASN A 12 10.11 11.50 11.05
N THR A 13 8.78 11.41 11.03
CA THR A 13 8.07 10.14 10.88
C THR A 13 7.78 9.83 9.40
N ILE A 14 8.03 8.58 9.03
CA ILE A 14 7.66 7.99 7.74
C ILE A 14 6.65 6.86 8.00
N ILE A 15 5.53 6.85 7.29
CA ILE A 15 4.54 5.76 7.36
C ILE A 15 4.55 4.99 6.04
N LEU A 16 4.59 3.64 6.12
CA LEU A 16 4.61 2.77 4.95
C LEU A 16 3.42 1.80 4.99
N LEU A 17 2.54 1.87 3.98
CA LEU A 17 1.28 1.12 3.90
C LEU A 17 1.43 -0.06 2.93
N HIS A 18 1.39 -1.27 3.46
CA HIS A 18 1.60 -2.50 2.69
C HIS A 18 0.48 -2.81 1.68
N GLY A 19 0.76 -3.69 0.73
CA GLY A 19 -0.22 -4.17 -0.26
C GLY A 19 -1.28 -5.12 0.32
N GLY A 20 -2.40 -5.26 -0.37
CA GLY A 20 -3.46 -6.20 0.00
C GLY A 20 -2.97 -7.66 -0.03
N GLY A 21 -3.32 -8.43 1.00
CA GLY A 21 -2.84 -9.81 1.19
C GLY A 21 -1.41 -9.93 1.69
N LEU A 22 -0.72 -8.80 1.90
CA LEU A 22 0.60 -8.70 2.51
C LEU A 22 0.47 -8.27 3.99
N ALA A 23 1.61 -7.94 4.60
CA ALA A 23 1.69 -7.54 6.01
C ALA A 23 2.84 -6.53 6.20
N PRO A 24 3.09 -5.99 7.41
CA PRO A 24 4.17 -5.04 7.65
C PRO A 24 5.55 -5.47 7.16
N TRP A 25 5.84 -6.78 7.08
CA TRP A 25 7.10 -7.29 6.52
C TRP A 25 7.38 -6.82 5.08
N ASN A 26 6.35 -6.43 4.32
CA ASN A 26 6.50 -5.91 2.96
C ASN A 26 7.50 -4.74 2.88
N PHE A 27 7.52 -3.87 3.89
CA PHE A 27 8.38 -2.70 3.96
C PHE A 27 9.47 -2.80 5.03
N ARG A 28 9.73 -3.99 5.58
CA ARG A 28 10.72 -4.17 6.65
C ARG A 28 12.14 -3.75 6.23
N GLU A 29 12.55 -4.10 5.02
CA GLU A 29 13.89 -3.77 4.55
C GLU A 29 14.08 -2.28 4.31
N GLU A 30 13.05 -1.58 3.82
CA GLU A 30 13.03 -0.14 3.73
C GLU A 30 13.15 0.51 5.10
N ALA A 31 12.35 0.03 6.07
CA ALA A 31 12.41 0.54 7.43
C ALA A 31 13.78 0.34 8.08
N LEU A 32 14.41 -0.82 7.89
CA LEU A 32 15.75 -1.10 8.39
C LEU A 32 16.82 -0.17 7.79
N GLN A 33 16.66 0.26 6.53
CA GLN A 33 17.57 1.21 5.88
C GLN A 33 17.30 2.67 6.29
N LEU A 34 16.06 2.98 6.71
CA LEU A 34 15.64 4.34 7.07
C LEU A 34 15.77 4.64 8.57
N LYS A 35 15.77 3.61 9.43
CA LYS A 35 15.68 3.73 10.89
C LYS A 35 16.78 4.55 11.55
N ASP A 36 17.94 4.68 10.92
CA ASP A 36 19.07 5.43 11.48
C ASP A 36 18.99 6.95 11.20
N LYS A 37 17.86 7.41 10.62
CA LYS A 37 17.60 8.83 10.30
C LYS A 37 16.14 9.23 10.50
N TYR A 38 15.23 8.29 10.52
CA TYR A 38 13.79 8.52 10.54
C TYR A 38 13.09 7.57 11.49
N HIS A 39 12.02 8.05 12.09
CA HIS A 39 11.05 7.23 12.78
C HIS A 39 10.14 6.58 11.72
N VAL A 40 10.18 5.26 11.57
CA VAL A 40 9.42 4.53 10.54
C VAL A 40 8.35 3.68 11.19
N ILE A 41 7.12 3.85 10.72
CA ILE A 41 5.94 3.11 11.19
C ILE A 41 5.33 2.35 10.02
N ILE A 42 5.08 1.05 10.22
CA ILE A 42 4.42 0.19 9.23
C ILE A 42 3.15 -0.39 9.87
N PRO A 43 1.99 0.23 9.66
CA PRO A 43 0.72 -0.26 10.21
C PRO A 43 0.33 -1.61 9.62
N ALA A 44 -0.27 -2.48 10.45
CA ALA A 44 -1.06 -3.61 9.97
C ALA A 44 -2.42 -3.09 9.52
N LEU A 45 -2.70 -3.10 8.22
CA LEU A 45 -3.99 -2.65 7.67
C LEU A 45 -5.13 -3.53 8.18
N ASP A 46 -6.34 -2.97 8.32
CA ASP A 46 -7.52 -3.69 8.78
C ASP A 46 -7.71 -5.01 8.01
N GLY A 47 -8.02 -6.08 8.73
CA GLY A 47 -8.22 -7.41 8.17
C GLY A 47 -6.96 -8.14 7.71
N HIS A 48 -5.76 -7.59 7.94
CA HIS A 48 -4.48 -8.18 7.57
C HIS A 48 -3.60 -8.46 8.79
N SER A 49 -2.74 -9.49 8.66
CA SER A 49 -1.75 -9.85 9.68
C SER A 49 -2.36 -9.91 11.10
N ARG A 50 -1.80 -9.17 12.04
CA ARG A 50 -2.23 -9.09 13.44
C ARG A 50 -3.19 -7.94 13.74
N SER A 51 -3.81 -7.33 12.71
CA SER A 51 -4.84 -6.32 12.94
C SER A 51 -5.99 -6.90 13.77
N ASP A 52 -6.40 -6.18 14.78
CA ASP A 52 -7.54 -6.48 15.66
C ASP A 52 -8.89 -6.05 15.07
N ARG A 53 -8.87 -5.51 13.85
CA ARG A 53 -10.02 -4.95 13.15
C ARG A 53 -10.27 -5.65 11.84
N ASP A 54 -11.54 -5.87 11.51
CA ASP A 54 -11.96 -6.37 10.21
C ASP A 54 -11.86 -5.28 9.13
N PHE A 55 -11.49 -5.69 7.91
CA PHE A 55 -11.50 -4.78 6.78
C PHE A 55 -12.93 -4.45 6.36
N THR A 56 -13.26 -3.18 6.33
CA THR A 56 -14.57 -2.68 5.88
C THR A 56 -14.47 -1.95 4.54
N THR A 57 -13.80 -0.81 4.51
CA THR A 57 -13.61 0.02 3.31
C THR A 57 -12.22 0.67 3.29
N ILE A 58 -11.80 1.16 2.12
CA ILE A 58 -10.59 1.99 1.97
C ILE A 58 -10.73 3.27 2.79
N GLU A 59 -11.92 3.87 2.79
CA GLU A 59 -12.24 5.08 3.53
C GLU A 59 -12.11 4.89 5.05
N SER A 60 -12.51 3.73 5.57
CA SER A 60 -12.37 3.40 7.00
C SER A 60 -10.90 3.27 7.38
N ASN A 61 -10.10 2.52 6.59
CA ASN A 61 -8.67 2.41 6.82
C ASN A 61 -7.96 3.77 6.73
N ALA A 62 -8.33 4.60 5.76
CA ALA A 62 -7.77 5.95 5.65
C ALA A 62 -8.07 6.80 6.90
N ASN A 63 -9.29 6.73 7.43
CA ASN A 63 -9.63 7.45 8.67
C ASN A 63 -8.84 6.95 9.88
N GLU A 64 -8.61 5.64 10.00
CA GLU A 64 -7.80 5.08 11.08
C GLU A 64 -6.34 5.59 11.03
N ILE A 65 -5.74 5.61 9.83
CA ILE A 65 -4.38 6.14 9.65
C ILE A 65 -4.36 7.65 9.96
N ILE A 66 -5.36 8.41 9.53
CA ILE A 66 -5.47 9.84 9.84
C ILE A 66 -5.57 10.04 11.35
N SER A 67 -6.47 9.32 12.04
CA SER A 67 -6.63 9.40 13.49
C SER A 67 -5.34 9.04 14.24
N PHE A 68 -4.64 7.99 13.78
CA PHE A 68 -3.35 7.61 14.32
C PHE A 68 -2.30 8.73 14.18
N ILE A 69 -2.23 9.37 13.01
CA ILE A 69 -1.31 10.50 12.77
C ILE A 69 -1.67 11.68 13.68
N ASP A 70 -2.96 11.97 13.85
CA ASP A 70 -3.42 13.06 14.71
C ASP A 70 -3.03 12.79 16.19
N GLU A 71 -3.20 11.57 16.66
CA GLU A 71 -2.95 11.19 18.05
C GLU A 71 -1.45 10.99 18.38
N LYS A 72 -0.69 10.39 17.47
CA LYS A 72 0.69 9.96 17.72
C LYS A 72 1.77 10.82 17.06
N CYS A 73 1.42 11.54 15.98
CA CYS A 73 2.38 12.28 15.17
C CYS A 73 2.06 13.79 15.09
N SER A 74 1.23 14.30 16.00
CA SER A 74 0.84 15.73 16.05
C SER A 74 0.18 16.24 14.75
N GLY A 75 -0.57 15.38 14.07
CA GLY A 75 -1.40 15.71 12.91
C GLY A 75 -0.69 15.74 11.56
N GLN A 76 0.64 15.56 11.52
CA GLN A 76 1.41 15.57 10.26
C GLN A 76 2.64 14.66 10.36
N VAL A 77 3.01 14.03 9.25
CA VAL A 77 4.24 13.23 9.11
C VAL A 77 5.12 13.73 7.97
N LEU A 78 6.37 13.31 7.95
CA LEU A 78 7.30 13.69 6.89
C LEU A 78 6.88 13.07 5.55
N MET A 79 6.63 11.75 5.54
CA MET A 79 6.31 11.02 4.31
C MET A 79 5.31 9.90 4.59
N ILE A 80 4.45 9.63 3.60
CA ILE A 80 3.65 8.41 3.56
C ILE A 80 3.92 7.70 2.24
N GLY A 81 4.29 6.42 2.31
CA GLY A 81 4.43 5.53 1.15
C GLY A 81 3.34 4.47 1.14
N GLY A 82 2.87 4.05 -0.03
CA GLY A 82 1.85 3.00 -0.11
C GLY A 82 1.92 2.18 -1.39
N LEU A 83 1.80 0.86 -1.22
CA LEU A 83 1.75 -0.11 -2.32
C LEU A 83 0.32 -0.59 -2.57
N SER A 84 -0.16 -0.57 -3.81
CA SER A 84 -1.39 -1.23 -4.24
C SER A 84 -2.60 -0.82 -3.38
N LEU A 85 -3.15 -1.68 -2.52
CA LEU A 85 -4.18 -1.34 -1.54
C LEU A 85 -3.72 -0.22 -0.61
N GLY A 86 -2.49 -0.31 -0.08
CA GLY A 86 -1.88 0.76 0.72
C GLY A 86 -1.73 2.06 -0.07
N GLY A 87 -1.43 1.95 -1.37
CA GLY A 87 -1.43 3.11 -2.29
C GLY A 87 -2.82 3.73 -2.47
N GLN A 88 -3.89 2.93 -2.56
CA GLN A 88 -5.27 3.44 -2.61
C GLN A 88 -5.68 4.10 -1.30
N ILE A 89 -5.30 3.52 -0.15
CA ILE A 89 -5.53 4.11 1.18
C ILE A 89 -4.80 5.46 1.26
N LEU A 90 -3.55 5.53 0.79
CA LEU A 90 -2.80 6.79 0.73
C LEU A 90 -3.50 7.84 -0.15
N VAL A 91 -3.97 7.46 -1.34
CA VAL A 91 -4.74 8.37 -2.22
C VAL A 91 -6.00 8.89 -1.53
N GLU A 92 -6.70 8.03 -0.79
CA GLU A 92 -7.88 8.44 0.00
C GLU A 92 -7.49 9.38 1.16
N ILE A 93 -6.38 9.11 1.86
CA ILE A 93 -5.83 9.98 2.92
C ILE A 93 -5.54 11.38 2.36
N LEU A 94 -4.79 11.46 1.25
CA LEU A 94 -4.42 12.73 0.61
C LEU A 94 -5.64 13.51 0.09
N SER A 95 -6.71 12.78 -0.32
CA SER A 95 -7.97 13.40 -0.73
C SER A 95 -8.75 14.01 0.44
N ARG A 96 -8.58 13.49 1.68
CA ARG A 96 -9.27 13.95 2.89
C ARG A 96 -8.50 15.01 3.67
N ARG A 97 -7.17 14.85 3.72
CA ARG A 97 -6.23 15.68 4.48
C ARG A 97 -5.07 16.07 3.57
N SER A 98 -5.25 17.16 2.85
CA SER A 98 -4.35 17.62 1.79
C SER A 98 -2.92 17.90 2.27
N ASP A 99 -2.72 18.19 3.55
CA ASP A 99 -1.47 18.61 4.20
C ASP A 99 -0.93 17.58 5.22
N ILE A 100 -1.46 16.36 5.24
CA ILE A 100 -1.13 15.35 6.26
C ILE A 100 0.34 14.89 6.22
N CYS A 101 1.00 15.02 5.08
CA CYS A 101 2.42 14.74 4.91
C CYS A 101 3.07 15.73 3.93
N LYS A 102 4.40 15.88 4.03
CA LYS A 102 5.17 16.70 3.10
C LYS A 102 5.47 15.98 1.79
N TYR A 103 5.68 14.68 1.88
CA TYR A 103 6.05 13.83 0.76
C TYR A 103 5.15 12.59 0.68
N ALA A 104 4.85 12.13 -0.53
CA ALA A 104 4.08 10.90 -0.74
C ALA A 104 4.71 10.03 -1.82
N ILE A 105 4.70 8.69 -1.62
CA ILE A 105 5.05 7.72 -2.67
C ILE A 105 3.87 6.80 -2.90
N ILE A 106 3.30 6.85 -4.10
CA ILE A 106 2.15 6.01 -4.50
C ILE A 106 2.65 4.98 -5.51
N GLU A 107 2.75 3.71 -5.10
CA GLU A 107 3.14 2.62 -5.99
C GLU A 107 1.94 1.78 -6.38
N SER A 108 1.70 1.65 -7.69
CA SER A 108 0.74 0.69 -8.27
C SER A 108 -0.69 0.81 -7.73
N ALA A 109 -1.21 2.02 -7.54
CA ALA A 109 -2.56 2.26 -7.02
C ALA A 109 -3.61 2.30 -8.15
N LEU A 110 -4.62 1.41 -8.08
CA LEU A 110 -5.76 1.40 -8.99
C LEU A 110 -6.77 2.49 -8.58
N VAL A 111 -7.14 3.39 -9.50
CA VAL A 111 -8.10 4.48 -9.21
C VAL A 111 -9.34 4.47 -10.11
N PHE A 112 -9.51 3.42 -10.89
CA PHE A 112 -10.68 3.19 -11.73
C PHE A 112 -11.46 1.95 -11.27
N PRO A 113 -12.79 2.04 -11.10
CA PRO A 113 -13.60 0.89 -10.72
C PRO A 113 -13.60 -0.22 -11.79
N MET A 114 -13.38 -1.45 -11.37
CA MET A 114 -13.42 -2.65 -12.21
C MET A 114 -14.69 -3.46 -11.90
N ARG A 115 -15.83 -3.05 -12.46
CA ARG A 115 -17.16 -3.60 -12.13
C ARG A 115 -17.26 -5.13 -12.30
N THR A 116 -16.70 -5.66 -13.37
CA THR A 116 -16.72 -7.11 -13.64
C THR A 116 -15.90 -7.87 -12.59
N THR A 117 -14.69 -7.40 -12.28
CA THR A 117 -13.83 -7.97 -11.22
C THR A 117 -14.55 -7.94 -9.88
N TYR A 118 -15.14 -6.80 -9.50
CA TYR A 118 -15.91 -6.64 -8.29
C TYR A 118 -17.05 -7.69 -8.14
N ALA A 119 -17.79 -7.92 -9.22
CA ALA A 119 -18.90 -8.88 -9.20
C ALA A 119 -18.41 -10.33 -9.05
N LEU A 120 -17.26 -10.67 -9.64
CA LEU A 120 -16.71 -12.02 -9.65
C LEU A 120 -15.93 -12.39 -8.36
N ILE A 121 -15.43 -11.40 -7.59
CA ILE A 121 -14.65 -11.67 -6.38
C ILE A 121 -15.41 -12.55 -5.39
N ARG A 122 -16.64 -12.19 -5.03
CA ARG A 122 -17.40 -12.94 -4.00
C ARG A 122 -17.64 -14.40 -4.38
N PRO A 123 -18.19 -14.74 -5.55
CA PRO A 123 -18.37 -16.15 -5.93
C PRO A 123 -17.04 -16.90 -6.07
N ALA A 124 -16.01 -16.29 -6.67
CA ALA A 124 -14.73 -16.95 -6.87
C ALA A 124 -14.04 -17.26 -5.52
N PHE A 125 -13.93 -16.25 -4.63
CA PHE A 125 -13.27 -16.45 -3.34
C PHE A 125 -14.10 -17.27 -2.36
N SER A 126 -15.44 -17.26 -2.42
CA SER A 126 -16.26 -18.18 -1.63
C SER A 126 -15.97 -19.64 -1.97
N LEU A 127 -15.69 -19.95 -3.22
CA LEU A 127 -15.36 -21.29 -3.69
C LEU A 127 -13.90 -21.66 -3.42
N CYS A 128 -12.96 -20.75 -3.73
CA CYS A 128 -11.52 -21.04 -3.69
C CYS A 128 -10.87 -20.80 -2.33
N TYR A 129 -11.55 -20.14 -1.38
CA TYR A 129 -10.97 -19.78 -0.09
C TYR A 129 -10.34 -20.95 0.69
N PRO A 130 -10.93 -22.19 0.75
CA PRO A 130 -10.30 -23.32 1.43
C PRO A 130 -8.91 -23.69 0.87
N LEU A 131 -8.64 -23.34 -0.41
CA LEU A 131 -7.36 -23.62 -1.06
C LEU A 131 -6.24 -22.67 -0.56
N ILE A 132 -6.59 -21.45 -0.13
CA ILE A 132 -5.61 -20.45 0.33
C ILE A 132 -4.80 -20.97 1.53
N ARG A 133 -5.42 -21.76 2.39
CA ARG A 133 -4.77 -22.44 3.52
C ARG A 133 -3.94 -23.67 3.13
N LYS A 134 -3.91 -24.05 1.86
CA LYS A 134 -3.10 -25.15 1.38
C LYS A 134 -1.73 -24.66 0.93
N HIS A 135 -0.68 -25.19 1.53
CA HIS A 135 0.70 -24.78 1.28
C HIS A 135 1.06 -24.78 -0.22
N TRP A 136 0.65 -25.80 -0.99
CA TRP A 136 0.91 -25.85 -2.44
C TRP A 136 0.24 -24.70 -3.20
N PHE A 137 -0.98 -24.35 -2.81
CA PHE A 137 -1.73 -23.25 -3.44
C PHE A 137 -1.12 -21.89 -3.09
N ALA A 138 -0.77 -21.69 -1.79
CA ALA A 138 -0.05 -20.50 -1.35
C ALA A 138 1.28 -20.32 -2.09
N LYS A 139 2.01 -21.45 -2.33
CA LYS A 139 3.26 -21.43 -3.11
C LYS A 139 3.03 -21.00 -4.57
N LEU A 140 1.92 -21.45 -5.18
CA LEU A 140 1.54 -21.04 -6.54
C LEU A 140 1.22 -19.53 -6.60
N GLN A 141 0.41 -19.04 -5.65
CA GLN A 141 0.10 -17.61 -5.55
C GLN A 141 1.35 -16.76 -5.31
N PHE A 142 2.18 -17.15 -4.35
CA PHE A 142 3.44 -16.50 -4.02
C PHE A 142 4.35 -16.35 -5.25
N THR A 143 4.49 -17.43 -6.03
CA THR A 143 5.27 -17.41 -7.26
C THR A 143 4.67 -16.46 -8.30
N SER A 144 3.34 -16.41 -8.40
CA SER A 144 2.65 -15.50 -9.33
C SER A 144 2.80 -14.02 -8.93
N LEU A 145 2.89 -13.73 -7.65
CA LEU A 145 3.15 -12.41 -7.10
C LEU A 145 4.63 -11.99 -7.20
N ARG A 146 5.53 -12.90 -7.62
CA ARG A 146 6.96 -12.65 -7.81
C ARG A 146 7.68 -12.16 -6.56
N ILE A 147 7.18 -12.49 -5.38
CA ILE A 147 7.79 -12.14 -4.10
C ILE A 147 9.08 -12.96 -3.92
N ARG A 148 10.11 -12.37 -3.36
CA ARG A 148 11.38 -13.03 -3.04
C ARG A 148 11.14 -14.28 -2.18
N LYS A 149 11.90 -15.36 -2.46
CA LYS A 149 11.66 -16.69 -1.87
C LYS A 149 11.79 -16.73 -0.35
N ASP A 150 12.63 -15.89 0.21
CA ASP A 150 12.89 -15.76 1.65
C ASP A 150 11.66 -15.25 2.45
N TYR A 151 10.69 -14.64 1.80
CA TYR A 151 9.43 -14.20 2.43
C TYR A 151 8.30 -15.24 2.41
N PHE A 152 8.53 -16.45 1.90
CA PHE A 152 7.44 -17.40 1.72
C PHE A 152 6.75 -17.80 3.02
N ASP A 153 7.50 -18.06 4.08
CA ASP A 153 6.93 -18.51 5.36
C ASP A 153 6.08 -17.41 6.01
N GLU A 154 6.51 -16.16 5.94
CA GLU A 154 5.77 -15.01 6.43
C GLU A 154 4.52 -14.76 5.58
N TYR A 155 4.67 -14.79 4.26
CA TYR A 155 3.54 -14.69 3.34
C TYR A 155 2.48 -15.77 3.61
N TYR A 156 2.91 -17.03 3.76
CA TYR A 156 1.99 -18.14 4.02
C TYR A 156 1.28 -17.98 5.36
N ARG A 157 2.02 -17.65 6.42
CA ARG A 157 1.45 -17.39 7.73
C ARG A 157 0.37 -16.31 7.67
N ASP A 158 0.71 -15.15 7.12
CA ASP A 158 -0.17 -13.98 7.15
C ASP A 158 -1.32 -14.10 6.16
N SER A 159 -1.08 -14.55 4.92
CA SER A 159 -2.14 -14.73 3.93
C SER A 159 -3.16 -15.80 4.31
N SER A 160 -2.70 -16.89 4.95
CA SER A 160 -3.60 -17.97 5.42
C SER A 160 -4.39 -17.58 6.68
N ALA A 161 -3.96 -16.57 7.42
CA ALA A 161 -4.65 -16.03 8.59
C ALA A 161 -5.78 -15.06 8.22
N ILE A 162 -5.75 -14.45 7.02
CA ILE A 162 -6.82 -13.56 6.57
C ILE A 162 -8.15 -14.36 6.50
N THR A 163 -9.19 -13.84 7.15
CA THR A 163 -10.52 -14.46 7.06
C THR A 163 -11.09 -14.37 5.65
N ARG A 164 -12.03 -15.27 5.30
CA ARG A 164 -12.71 -15.22 4.01
C ARG A 164 -13.42 -13.88 3.80
N GLU A 165 -14.05 -13.39 4.82
CA GLU A 165 -14.80 -12.14 4.85
C GLU A 165 -13.86 -10.95 4.59
N ASN A 166 -12.74 -10.87 5.29
CA ASN A 166 -11.74 -9.82 5.10
C ASN A 166 -11.16 -9.86 3.69
N MET A 167 -10.80 -11.05 3.18
CA MET A 167 -10.28 -11.21 1.83
C MET A 167 -11.27 -10.73 0.76
N ILE A 168 -12.53 -11.13 0.85
CA ILE A 168 -13.57 -10.66 -0.06
C ILE A 168 -13.76 -9.15 0.07
N SER A 169 -13.77 -8.62 1.29
CA SER A 169 -14.01 -7.19 1.55
C SER A 169 -12.91 -6.33 0.95
N PHE A 170 -11.62 -6.60 1.24
CA PHE A 170 -10.55 -5.75 0.70
C PHE A 170 -10.39 -5.88 -0.82
N LEU A 171 -10.56 -7.07 -1.39
CA LEU A 171 -10.50 -7.25 -2.85
C LEU A 171 -11.63 -6.51 -3.57
N ARG A 172 -12.84 -6.54 -3.00
CA ARG A 172 -13.98 -5.78 -3.55
C ARG A 172 -13.76 -4.27 -3.40
N ALA A 173 -13.30 -3.81 -2.24
CA ALA A 173 -12.98 -2.40 -2.03
C ALA A 173 -11.90 -1.91 -3.00
N ASN A 174 -10.82 -2.69 -3.17
CA ASN A 174 -9.75 -2.43 -4.13
C ASN A 174 -10.30 -2.28 -5.56
N SER A 175 -11.17 -3.21 -5.99
CA SER A 175 -11.73 -3.19 -7.35
C SER A 175 -12.87 -2.17 -7.55
N ALA A 176 -13.44 -1.63 -6.48
CA ALA A 176 -14.51 -0.63 -6.55
C ALA A 176 -14.02 0.81 -6.37
N TYR A 177 -12.78 1.00 -5.91
CA TYR A 177 -12.25 2.31 -5.58
C TYR A 177 -12.30 3.26 -6.78
N LYS A 178 -12.72 4.48 -6.52
CA LYS A 178 -12.79 5.57 -7.50
C LYS A 178 -12.14 6.82 -6.92
N LEU A 179 -11.21 7.39 -7.68
CA LEU A 179 -10.52 8.62 -7.32
C LEU A 179 -11.50 9.75 -6.97
N LYS A 180 -11.26 10.40 -5.84
CA LYS A 180 -12.01 11.59 -5.41
C LYS A 180 -11.41 12.85 -6.06
N ASN A 181 -12.25 13.84 -6.35
CA ASN A 181 -11.77 15.10 -6.94
C ASN A 181 -10.93 15.92 -5.95
N ASP A 182 -11.17 15.77 -4.66
CA ASP A 182 -10.42 16.52 -3.63
C ASP A 182 -8.92 16.20 -3.61
N ILE A 183 -8.45 15.17 -4.30
CA ILE A 183 -7.01 14.90 -4.51
C ILE A 183 -6.28 16.08 -5.16
N GLU A 184 -6.99 16.90 -5.91
CA GLU A 184 -6.47 18.12 -6.55
C GLU A 184 -6.04 19.20 -5.53
N LYS A 185 -6.44 19.05 -4.26
CA LYS A 185 -6.02 19.93 -3.14
C LYS A 185 -4.76 19.44 -2.43
N CYS A 186 -4.23 18.29 -2.81
CA CYS A 186 -3.04 17.70 -2.18
C CYS A 186 -1.85 18.66 -2.27
N THR A 187 -1.21 18.91 -1.13
CA THR A 187 -0.01 19.79 -1.04
C THR A 187 1.29 18.99 -0.93
N ALA A 188 1.19 17.67 -0.79
CA ALA A 188 2.37 16.81 -0.69
C ALA A 188 3.09 16.71 -2.04
N LYS A 189 4.42 16.85 -2.01
CA LYS A 189 5.25 16.49 -3.17
C LYS A 189 5.18 14.98 -3.36
N THR A 190 4.63 14.54 -4.49
CA THR A 190 4.22 13.15 -4.70
C THR A 190 5.01 12.49 -5.81
N LEU A 191 5.60 11.32 -5.52
CA LEU A 191 6.17 10.42 -6.51
C LEU A 191 5.18 9.28 -6.80
N ILE A 192 4.75 9.16 -8.04
CA ILE A 192 3.85 8.11 -8.51
C ILE A 192 4.67 7.09 -9.30
N LEU A 193 4.55 5.82 -8.92
CA LEU A 193 5.33 4.72 -9.47
C LEU A 193 4.41 3.64 -10.03
N VAL A 194 4.73 3.13 -11.22
CA VAL A 194 4.03 2.00 -11.84
C VAL A 194 4.99 1.15 -12.63
N GLY A 195 4.86 -0.17 -12.55
CA GLY A 195 5.65 -1.10 -13.35
C GLY A 195 5.29 -1.04 -14.85
N GLY A 196 6.30 -1.02 -15.71
CA GLY A 196 6.12 -0.99 -17.16
C GLY A 196 5.42 -2.23 -17.72
N ARG A 197 5.42 -3.35 -16.97
CA ARG A 197 4.72 -4.60 -17.30
C ARG A 197 3.34 -4.73 -16.65
N GLU A 198 2.88 -3.72 -15.93
CA GLU A 198 1.53 -3.71 -15.40
C GLU A 198 0.46 -3.51 -16.50
N SER A 199 -0.79 -3.81 -16.18
CA SER A 199 -1.91 -3.67 -17.10
C SER A 199 -2.13 -2.21 -17.51
N ALA A 200 -2.78 -2.00 -18.65
CA ALA A 200 -3.08 -0.66 -19.16
C ALA A 200 -3.90 0.18 -18.15
N ILE A 201 -4.80 -0.44 -17.39
CA ILE A 201 -5.62 0.27 -16.40
C ILE A 201 -4.76 0.79 -15.23
N MET A 202 -3.69 0.08 -14.85
CA MET A 202 -2.77 0.52 -13.81
C MET A 202 -1.93 1.71 -14.27
N ARG A 203 -1.38 1.65 -15.49
CA ARG A 203 -0.67 2.79 -16.08
C ARG A 203 -1.57 4.01 -16.23
N LYS A 204 -2.80 3.81 -16.74
CA LYS A 204 -3.81 4.88 -16.82
C LYS A 204 -4.15 5.46 -15.43
N SER A 205 -4.18 4.62 -14.39
CA SER A 205 -4.38 5.09 -13.01
C SER A 205 -3.24 6.00 -12.56
N ALA A 206 -2.00 5.61 -12.80
CA ALA A 206 -0.82 6.40 -12.47
C ALA A 206 -0.79 7.74 -13.22
N GLU A 207 -1.08 7.71 -14.53
CA GLU A 207 -1.20 8.92 -15.37
C GLU A 207 -2.30 9.86 -14.84
N THR A 208 -3.45 9.30 -14.45
CA THR A 208 -4.57 10.09 -13.92
C THR A 208 -4.22 10.73 -12.57
N LEU A 209 -3.53 10.01 -11.68
CA LEU A 209 -3.03 10.56 -10.43
C LEU A 209 -2.06 11.71 -10.70
N HIS A 210 -1.13 11.52 -11.64
CA HIS A 210 -0.16 12.56 -12.01
C HIS A 210 -0.83 13.82 -12.59
N MET A 211 -1.87 13.65 -13.40
CA MET A 211 -2.64 14.79 -13.93
C MET A 211 -3.42 15.55 -12.86
N LYS A 212 -3.80 14.88 -11.75
CA LYS A 212 -4.68 15.46 -10.74
C LYS A 212 -3.95 15.96 -9.48
N ILE A 213 -2.80 15.41 -9.15
CA ILE A 213 -2.00 15.86 -7.99
C ILE A 213 -1.07 16.98 -8.45
N PRO A 214 -1.19 18.21 -7.91
CA PRO A 214 -0.50 19.40 -8.44
C PRO A 214 1.03 19.29 -8.45
N ASP A 215 1.64 18.90 -7.31
CA ASP A 215 3.08 18.70 -7.19
C ASP A 215 3.41 17.21 -7.24
N SER A 216 3.40 16.64 -8.45
CA SER A 216 3.69 15.22 -8.62
C SER A 216 4.64 14.94 -9.77
N SER A 217 5.33 13.81 -9.67
CA SER A 217 6.12 13.20 -10.75
C SER A 217 5.67 11.76 -10.98
N LEU A 218 5.73 11.31 -12.22
CA LEU A 218 5.38 9.95 -12.62
C LEU A 218 6.60 9.24 -13.17
N GLU A 219 6.89 8.06 -12.64
CA GLU A 219 7.89 7.15 -13.19
C GLU A 219 7.25 5.81 -13.58
N ILE A 220 7.40 5.43 -14.83
CA ILE A 220 7.07 4.10 -15.32
C ILE A 220 8.37 3.28 -15.30
N LEU A 221 8.43 2.25 -14.46
CA LEU A 221 9.63 1.44 -14.23
C LEU A 221 9.76 0.33 -15.29
N PRO A 222 10.68 0.44 -16.27
CA PRO A 222 10.79 -0.55 -17.33
C PRO A 222 11.10 -1.95 -16.79
N GLY A 223 10.36 -2.96 -17.24
CA GLY A 223 10.57 -4.35 -16.83
C GLY A 223 9.94 -4.75 -15.51
N TYR A 224 9.52 -3.81 -14.67
CA TYR A 224 8.90 -4.05 -13.36
C TYR A 224 7.44 -4.47 -13.48
N HIS A 225 7.02 -5.36 -12.59
CA HIS A 225 5.64 -5.80 -12.41
C HIS A 225 4.98 -5.05 -11.23
N HIS A 226 3.75 -5.40 -10.92
CA HIS A 226 2.96 -4.83 -9.84
C HIS A 226 3.65 -5.03 -8.47
N GLY A 227 3.97 -3.94 -7.77
CA GLY A 227 4.60 -3.94 -6.46
C GLY A 227 6.08 -4.39 -6.44
N ASP A 228 6.69 -4.55 -7.61
CA ASP A 228 8.03 -5.13 -7.73
C ASP A 228 9.09 -4.27 -7.05
N LEU A 229 8.89 -2.95 -7.02
CA LEU A 229 9.86 -2.05 -6.41
C LEU A 229 9.92 -2.23 -4.89
N SER A 230 8.81 -2.05 -4.18
CA SER A 230 8.76 -2.14 -2.71
C SER A 230 8.88 -3.57 -2.19
N ILE A 231 8.59 -4.60 -3.00
CA ILE A 231 8.69 -6.00 -2.54
C ILE A 231 10.09 -6.56 -2.76
N ASN A 232 10.74 -6.19 -3.88
CA ASN A 232 11.96 -6.88 -4.32
C ASN A 232 13.19 -5.96 -4.43
N HIS A 233 13.01 -4.63 -4.39
CA HIS A 233 14.08 -3.66 -4.66
C HIS A 233 14.11 -2.54 -3.62
N SER A 234 14.12 -2.90 -2.33
CA SER A 234 14.07 -1.98 -1.19
C SER A 234 15.13 -0.86 -1.25
N CYS A 235 16.36 -1.17 -1.67
CA CYS A 235 17.42 -0.16 -1.82
C CYS A 235 17.02 0.93 -2.84
N LEU A 236 16.44 0.53 -3.98
CA LEU A 236 15.99 1.50 -4.99
C LEU A 236 14.78 2.31 -4.50
N TYR A 237 13.84 1.67 -3.77
CA TYR A 237 12.73 2.37 -3.14
C TYR A 237 13.25 3.45 -2.17
N VAL A 238 14.17 3.08 -1.29
CA VAL A 238 14.78 4.02 -0.32
C VAL A 238 15.54 5.15 -1.03
N MET A 239 16.31 4.85 -2.07
CA MET A 239 16.97 5.89 -2.88
C MET A 239 15.99 6.89 -3.46
N LYS A 240 14.84 6.44 -3.99
CA LYS A 240 13.78 7.31 -4.52
C LYS A 240 13.13 8.15 -3.41
N ALA A 241 12.83 7.52 -2.26
CA ALA A 241 12.30 8.22 -1.09
C ALA A 241 13.25 9.32 -0.60
N MET A 242 14.53 9.02 -0.48
CA MET A 242 15.54 9.99 -0.07
C MET A 242 15.73 11.12 -1.07
N SER A 243 15.71 10.81 -2.37
CA SER A 243 15.75 11.83 -3.43
C SER A 243 14.54 12.76 -3.38
N LEU A 244 13.34 12.20 -3.12
CA LEU A 244 12.11 12.99 -2.99
C LEU A 244 12.17 13.94 -1.80
N ILE A 245 12.71 13.49 -0.65
CA ILE A 245 12.82 14.27 0.60
C ILE A 245 13.90 15.36 0.49
N SER A 246 14.96 15.14 -0.29
CA SER A 246 16.12 16.03 -0.37
C SER A 246 15.98 17.17 -1.40
N ASN A 247 15.02 17.04 -2.31
CA ASN A 247 14.71 18.02 -3.37
C ASN A 247 13.50 18.88 -3.02
#